data_74136802a2e49a2c588f7eb82f02858d
#
_entry.id   74136802a2e49a2c588f7eb82f02858d
#
_cell.length_a   1.000
_cell.length_b   1.000
_cell.length_c   1.000
_cell.angle_alpha   90.00
_cell.angle_beta   90.00
_cell.angle_gamma   90.00
#
_symmetry.space_group_name_H-M   'P 1'
#
loop_
_entity.id
_entity.type
_entity.pdbx_description
1 polymer ?
#
loop_
_entity_poly.entity_id
_entity_poly.type
_entity_poly.pdbx_seq_one_letter_code
_entity_poly.pdbx_strand_id
1 'polypeptide(L)'
;GFRGTINHYIGMSHYFALDGAARLDPTRMLNAAALAWHRDFARAARAHGYELIWSFSYEILDMFCPEAWKQRTFDGTPALTAWEPPSSLVSPANAAAIGFLSSVADELVAISVDTGLRPRVQIGEPWWWVQPTGAVCLYDDQAKAAFGGDPVEIGDVRSALNNEQVALLDQAGALLAASTAQIATTAKLADASTETLLLVYLPTVLDPHAPEIRRANLPEAWARPAFDVLQTEDYEWVTSGRSGLRASAYLQLDARLGYPRAEQHYLSGFVAEAADRGRWRTILDAAIEAVGRGCAEVFLWALPQVLRDGLTLFDKEQAVVPFDDIAFPIEIGQEASVSPNFSTNIVTSASGFETRNANWAQARLRFDAGPGVRGEDELEALIAFFRARRGPAVGFRFRDPYDFSSNAMSAVPTPTDQVIGTGDGIGTRYELAKAYGSGERRRITRPAPGTVRIAVNGTEMAGGWTLEALGTIQFADPPAAGAIVTAGFVFDVPVRFAEDRIEVNRATFRAGEAPSIPLLEIREV
;
A
#
# COMPACT_ATOMS: atom_id res chain seq x y z
N GLY A 1 -7.29 -2.72 -7.33
CA GLY A 1 -6.82 -1.58 -6.58
C GLY A 1 -7.51 -1.36 -5.24
N PHE A 2 -7.08 -0.37 -4.51
CA PHE A 2 -7.68 0.01 -3.23
C PHE A 2 -9.08 0.57 -3.45
N ARG A 3 -10.02 0.20 -2.59
CA ARG A 3 -11.45 0.56 -2.68
C ARG A 3 -12.02 0.75 -1.28
N GLY A 4 -13.20 1.37 -1.19
CA GLY A 4 -13.99 1.49 0.04
C GLY A 4 -13.67 2.76 0.81
N THR A 5 -13.03 2.66 1.95
CA THR A 5 -12.81 3.78 2.88
C THR A 5 -11.39 4.32 2.79
N ILE A 6 -11.24 5.64 2.87
CA ILE A 6 -9.97 6.33 3.05
C ILE A 6 -9.89 6.79 4.52
N ASN A 7 -8.89 6.31 5.24
CA ASN A 7 -8.56 6.86 6.56
C ASN A 7 -7.60 8.04 6.34
N HIS A 8 -8.10 9.27 6.50
CA HIS A 8 -7.36 10.49 6.26
C HIS A 8 -6.82 11.05 7.57
N TYR A 9 -5.49 11.04 7.70
CA TYR A 9 -4.80 11.51 8.89
C TYR A 9 -4.58 13.03 8.86
N ILE A 10 -5.10 13.71 9.88
CA ILE A 10 -5.06 15.16 10.06
C ILE A 10 -4.09 15.54 11.20
N GLY A 11 -3.35 14.58 11.72
CA GLY A 11 -2.38 14.78 12.80
C GLY A 11 -1.22 15.70 12.42
N MET A 12 -0.37 15.94 13.40
CA MET A 12 0.89 16.70 13.30
C MET A 12 0.77 18.17 12.84
N SER A 13 -0.45 18.74 12.77
CA SER A 13 -0.65 20.19 12.79
C SER A 13 -0.48 20.98 11.50
N HIS A 14 -0.16 20.38 10.37
CA HIS A 14 -0.03 21.13 9.10
C HIS A 14 -1.33 21.85 8.68
N TYR A 15 -2.46 21.32 9.11
CA TYR A 15 -3.78 21.81 8.72
C TYR A 15 -4.37 22.78 9.74
N PHE A 16 -3.81 22.86 10.95
CA PHE A 16 -4.36 23.67 12.02
C PHE A 16 -4.05 25.17 11.84
N ALA A 17 -4.91 26.00 12.42
CA ALA A 17 -4.65 27.42 12.47
C ALA A 17 -3.58 27.72 13.53
N LEU A 18 -2.70 28.68 13.23
CA LEU A 18 -1.66 29.13 14.15
C LEU A 18 -1.94 30.57 14.59
N ASP A 19 -1.55 30.90 15.81
CA ASP A 19 -1.55 32.25 16.35
C ASP A 19 -0.32 33.05 15.88
N GLY A 20 -0.20 34.29 16.36
CA GLY A 20 0.92 35.18 16.04
C GLY A 20 2.29 34.72 16.58
N ALA A 21 2.33 33.71 17.45
CA ALA A 21 3.55 33.09 17.96
C ALA A 21 3.86 31.74 17.29
N ALA A 22 3.16 31.43 16.19
CA ALA A 22 3.25 30.16 15.47
C ALA A 22 2.91 28.93 16.35
N ARG A 23 2.02 29.09 17.33
CA ARG A 23 1.44 28.02 18.12
C ARG A 23 0.02 27.75 17.68
N LEU A 24 -0.53 26.56 17.96
CA LEU A 24 -1.93 26.26 17.68
C LEU A 24 -2.84 27.32 18.30
N ASP A 25 -3.74 27.86 17.47
CA ASP A 25 -4.75 28.82 17.93
C ASP A 25 -5.95 28.06 18.50
N PRO A 26 -6.20 28.12 19.81
CA PRO A 26 -7.28 27.35 20.43
C PRO A 26 -8.68 27.84 20.02
N THR A 27 -8.78 28.97 19.32
CA THR A 27 -10.05 29.58 18.91
C THR A 27 -10.40 29.27 17.44
N ARG A 28 -9.45 28.74 16.66
CA ARG A 28 -9.60 28.37 15.25
C ARG A 28 -8.96 27.01 15.01
N MET A 29 -9.73 26.02 14.60
CA MET A 29 -9.26 24.64 14.44
C MET A 29 -8.41 24.50 13.17
N LEU A 30 -9.05 24.46 12.01
CA LEU A 30 -8.35 24.36 10.73
C LEU A 30 -8.03 25.76 10.17
N ASN A 31 -6.88 25.90 9.50
CA ASN A 31 -6.63 27.11 8.73
C ASN A 31 -7.57 27.16 7.51
N ALA A 32 -7.85 28.36 6.99
CA ALA A 32 -8.85 28.55 5.92
C ALA A 32 -8.55 27.75 4.65
N ALA A 33 -7.29 27.60 4.28
CA ALA A 33 -6.88 26.81 3.12
C ALA A 33 -7.10 25.31 3.35
N ALA A 34 -6.72 24.81 4.53
CA ALA A 34 -6.97 23.42 4.90
C ALA A 34 -8.47 23.10 4.96
N LEU A 35 -9.28 23.99 5.54
CA LEU A 35 -10.73 23.81 5.60
C LEU A 35 -11.35 23.71 4.19
N ALA A 36 -10.98 24.60 3.28
CA ALA A 36 -11.44 24.57 1.89
C ALA A 36 -11.00 23.28 1.19
N TRP A 37 -9.75 22.88 1.37
CA TRP A 37 -9.20 21.65 0.79
C TRP A 37 -9.92 20.39 1.29
N HIS A 38 -10.17 20.29 2.60
CA HIS A 38 -10.86 19.11 3.17
C HIS A 38 -12.30 19.00 2.66
N ARG A 39 -13.00 20.14 2.46
CA ARG A 39 -14.33 20.13 1.85
C ARG A 39 -14.29 19.65 0.39
N ASP A 40 -13.32 20.10 -0.39
CA ASP A 40 -13.17 19.66 -1.78
C ASP A 40 -12.74 18.19 -1.85
N PHE A 41 -11.84 17.75 -0.97
CA PHE A 41 -11.46 16.35 -0.85
C PHE A 41 -12.65 15.46 -0.48
N ALA A 42 -13.47 15.85 0.47
CA ALA A 42 -14.67 15.11 0.84
C ALA A 42 -15.67 14.99 -0.32
N ARG A 43 -15.90 16.08 -1.08
CA ARG A 43 -16.76 16.06 -2.29
C ARG A 43 -16.19 15.12 -3.34
N ALA A 44 -14.88 15.15 -3.57
CA ALA A 44 -14.21 14.27 -4.53
C ALA A 44 -14.30 12.81 -4.09
N ALA A 45 -14.04 12.49 -2.82
CA ALA A 45 -14.17 11.16 -2.27
C ALA A 45 -15.58 10.61 -2.52
N ARG A 46 -16.63 11.36 -2.15
CA ARG A 46 -18.01 10.99 -2.40
C ARG A 46 -18.31 10.77 -3.89
N ALA A 47 -17.87 11.69 -4.77
CA ALA A 47 -18.09 11.58 -6.20
C ALA A 47 -17.48 10.33 -6.81
N HIS A 48 -16.40 9.82 -6.21
CA HIS A 48 -15.71 8.60 -6.63
C HIS A 48 -16.12 7.35 -5.83
N GLY A 49 -17.14 7.45 -4.95
CA GLY A 49 -17.69 6.34 -4.19
C GLY A 49 -16.80 5.86 -3.03
N TYR A 50 -15.99 6.76 -2.46
CA TYR A 50 -15.23 6.49 -1.25
C TYR A 50 -15.93 7.03 -0.02
N GLU A 51 -15.81 6.28 1.09
CA GLU A 51 -16.09 6.73 2.45
C GLU A 51 -14.83 7.39 3.03
N LEU A 52 -15.00 8.27 4.04
CA LEU A 52 -13.88 8.89 4.74
C LEU A 52 -13.95 8.62 6.24
N ILE A 53 -12.79 8.34 6.84
CA ILE A 53 -12.56 8.44 8.28
C ILE A 53 -11.62 9.63 8.48
N TRP A 54 -12.01 10.58 9.29
CA TRP A 54 -11.17 11.70 9.71
C TRP A 54 -10.39 11.29 10.95
N SER A 55 -9.08 11.10 10.80
CA SER A 55 -8.18 10.72 11.88
C SER A 55 -7.43 11.94 12.37
N PHE A 56 -7.60 12.31 13.62
CA PHE A 56 -6.82 13.34 14.31
C PHE A 56 -6.18 12.76 15.57
N SER A 57 -5.18 13.44 16.11
CA SER A 57 -4.20 12.83 16.99
C SER A 57 -3.98 13.66 18.26
N TYR A 58 -3.62 12.97 19.35
CA TYR A 58 -3.00 13.58 20.53
C TYR A 58 -1.55 14.02 20.26
N GLU A 59 -0.97 13.61 19.13
CA GLU A 59 0.34 14.09 18.68
C GLU A 59 0.21 15.40 17.92
N ILE A 60 1.00 16.38 18.33
CA ILE A 60 1.11 17.69 17.69
C ILE A 60 2.58 17.99 17.46
N LEU A 61 2.95 18.48 16.27
CA LEU A 61 4.33 18.88 16.01
C LEU A 61 4.81 19.79 17.14
N ASP A 62 5.93 19.46 17.76
CA ASP A 62 6.43 20.12 18.97
C ASP A 62 6.54 21.62 18.82
N MET A 63 7.01 22.08 17.66
CA MET A 63 7.17 23.51 17.35
C MET A 63 5.84 24.29 17.35
N PHE A 64 4.70 23.63 17.16
CA PHE A 64 3.37 24.25 17.14
C PHE A 64 2.57 23.97 18.42
N CYS A 65 2.99 22.99 19.23
CA CYS A 65 2.29 22.61 20.44
C CYS A 65 2.47 23.66 21.53
N PRO A 66 1.38 24.21 22.15
CA PRO A 66 1.49 25.05 23.32
C PRO A 66 2.20 24.33 24.48
N GLU A 67 3.15 24.97 25.11
CA GLU A 67 3.96 24.38 26.19
C GLU A 67 3.12 23.81 27.34
N ALA A 68 2.02 24.49 27.68
CA ALA A 68 1.10 24.07 28.75
C ALA A 68 0.27 22.82 28.39
N TRP A 69 0.28 22.40 27.12
CA TRP A 69 -0.48 21.22 26.68
C TRP A 69 0.34 19.94 26.72
N LYS A 70 1.68 20.04 26.73
CA LYS A 70 2.60 18.91 26.63
C LYS A 70 2.57 18.04 27.87
N GLN A 71 2.48 16.73 27.68
CA GLN A 71 2.77 15.77 28.75
C GLN A 71 4.24 15.92 29.21
N ARG A 72 4.54 15.65 30.46
CA ARG A 72 5.90 15.75 31.03
C ARG A 72 6.19 14.61 31.99
N THR A 73 7.45 14.21 32.05
CA THR A 73 7.99 13.31 33.08
C THR A 73 8.10 14.06 34.41
N PHE A 74 8.41 13.33 35.47
CA PHE A 74 8.55 13.88 36.82
C PHE A 74 9.68 14.94 36.94
N ASP A 75 10.72 14.85 36.10
CA ASP A 75 11.81 15.83 36.01
C ASP A 75 11.50 16.99 35.05
N GLY A 76 10.29 17.06 34.50
CA GLY A 76 9.82 18.11 33.61
C GLY A 76 10.17 17.93 32.14
N THR A 77 10.82 16.82 31.73
CA THR A 77 11.13 16.52 30.33
C THR A 77 9.83 16.33 29.55
N PRO A 78 9.64 17.02 28.39
CA PRO A 78 8.42 16.87 27.61
C PRO A 78 8.34 15.51 26.89
N ALA A 79 7.12 15.03 26.62
CA ALA A 79 6.84 13.86 25.82
C ALA A 79 7.12 14.17 24.35
N LEU A 80 8.27 13.74 23.85
CA LEU A 80 8.69 13.93 22.46
C LEU A 80 8.84 12.59 21.76
N THR A 81 8.34 12.51 20.53
CA THR A 81 8.57 11.37 19.65
C THR A 81 10.00 11.36 19.10
N ALA A 82 10.44 10.22 18.57
CA ALA A 82 11.82 10.04 18.11
C ALA A 82 12.07 10.43 16.64
N TRP A 83 11.02 10.83 15.90
CA TRP A 83 11.19 11.25 14.49
C TRP A 83 11.49 12.75 14.35
N GLU A 84 11.90 13.16 13.17
CA GLU A 84 12.24 14.54 12.84
C GLU A 84 11.29 15.11 11.77
N PRO A 85 10.66 16.28 12.01
CA PRO A 85 10.65 17.02 13.28
C PRO A 85 9.83 16.29 14.34
N PRO A 86 10.17 16.43 15.65
CA PRO A 86 9.48 15.70 16.71
C PRO A 86 8.06 16.21 16.95
N SER A 87 7.19 15.32 17.43
CA SER A 87 5.86 15.66 17.94
C SER A 87 5.85 15.61 19.47
N SER A 88 5.01 16.44 20.07
CA SER A 88 4.64 16.37 21.49
C SER A 88 3.30 15.67 21.65
N LEU A 89 3.14 14.89 22.72
CA LEU A 89 1.84 14.35 23.13
C LEU A 89 1.13 15.37 24.04
N VAL A 90 -0.13 15.68 23.74
CA VAL A 90 -0.94 16.55 24.59
C VAL A 90 -1.45 15.80 25.82
N SER A 91 -1.46 16.48 26.98
CA SER A 91 -1.93 15.89 28.23
C SER A 91 -3.45 15.63 28.18
N PRO A 92 -3.89 14.40 28.45
CA PRO A 92 -5.31 14.08 28.62
C PRO A 92 -5.99 14.85 29.77
N ALA A 93 -5.22 15.37 30.73
CA ALA A 93 -5.72 16.20 31.83
C ALA A 93 -5.88 17.68 31.43
N ASN A 94 -5.34 18.10 30.29
CA ASN A 94 -5.40 19.52 29.89
C ASN A 94 -6.72 19.87 29.20
N ALA A 95 -7.62 20.54 29.91
CA ALA A 95 -8.95 20.88 29.40
C ALA A 95 -8.92 21.72 28.11
N ALA A 96 -7.92 22.62 27.94
CA ALA A 96 -7.80 23.42 26.71
C ALA A 96 -7.38 22.59 25.52
N ALA A 97 -6.44 21.65 25.68
CA ALA A 97 -6.02 20.74 24.64
C ALA A 97 -7.17 19.80 24.20
N ILE A 98 -7.88 19.19 25.16
CA ILE A 98 -9.01 18.31 24.89
C ILE A 98 -10.19 19.08 24.30
N GLY A 99 -10.43 20.32 24.75
CA GLY A 99 -11.40 21.22 24.13
C GLY A 99 -11.09 21.54 22.67
N PHE A 100 -9.82 21.79 22.37
CA PHE A 100 -9.36 21.98 20.98
C PHE A 100 -9.60 20.73 20.12
N LEU A 101 -9.19 19.55 20.56
CA LEU A 101 -9.41 18.29 19.81
C LEU A 101 -10.91 17.99 19.65
N SER A 102 -11.74 18.30 20.68
CA SER A 102 -13.20 18.18 20.57
C SER A 102 -13.77 19.10 19.50
N SER A 103 -13.27 20.32 19.40
CA SER A 103 -13.70 21.29 18.37
C SER A 103 -13.21 20.88 16.97
N VAL A 104 -12.03 20.27 16.85
CA VAL A 104 -11.55 19.67 15.58
C VAL A 104 -12.50 18.56 15.15
N ALA A 105 -12.91 17.67 16.06
CA ALA A 105 -13.86 16.62 15.75
C ALA A 105 -15.21 17.18 15.24
N ASP A 106 -15.73 18.21 15.91
CA ASP A 106 -16.97 18.91 15.51
C ASP A 106 -16.87 19.48 14.09
N GLU A 107 -15.77 20.21 13.77
CA GLU A 107 -15.55 20.77 12.42
C GLU A 107 -15.45 19.69 11.33
N LEU A 108 -14.81 18.55 11.62
CA LEU A 108 -14.69 17.43 10.68
C LEU A 108 -16.02 16.71 10.46
N VAL A 109 -16.84 16.56 11.50
CA VAL A 109 -18.22 16.08 11.40
C VAL A 109 -19.02 17.01 10.51
N ALA A 110 -18.96 18.33 10.72
CA ALA A 110 -19.64 19.31 9.88
C ALA A 110 -19.22 19.22 8.40
N ILE A 111 -17.94 19.01 8.10
CA ILE A 111 -17.46 18.79 6.72
C ILE A 111 -18.13 17.56 6.11
N SER A 112 -18.24 16.46 6.85
CA SER A 112 -18.90 15.24 6.34
C SER A 112 -20.36 15.48 6.04
N VAL A 113 -21.10 16.07 6.96
CA VAL A 113 -22.53 16.39 6.83
C VAL A 113 -22.75 17.32 5.63
N ASP A 114 -22.01 18.43 5.53
CA ASP A 114 -22.09 19.42 4.44
C ASP A 114 -21.83 18.80 3.05
N THR A 115 -20.99 17.78 2.98
CA THR A 115 -20.63 17.10 1.74
C THR A 115 -21.46 15.85 1.47
N GLY A 116 -22.33 15.45 2.42
CA GLY A 116 -23.22 14.30 2.33
C GLY A 116 -22.49 12.95 2.46
N LEU A 117 -21.34 12.92 3.14
CA LEU A 117 -20.69 11.71 3.61
C LEU A 117 -21.21 11.33 4.99
N ARG A 118 -21.14 10.05 5.34
CA ARG A 118 -21.36 9.60 6.71
C ARG A 118 -20.24 10.13 7.60
N PRO A 119 -20.54 10.81 8.71
CA PRO A 119 -19.50 11.27 9.62
C PRO A 119 -18.81 10.10 10.32
N ARG A 120 -17.49 10.00 10.19
CA ARG A 120 -16.65 8.98 10.83
C ARG A 120 -15.39 9.66 11.35
N VAL A 121 -15.16 9.62 12.65
CA VAL A 121 -14.00 10.28 13.28
C VAL A 121 -13.19 9.29 14.11
N GLN A 122 -11.89 9.28 13.89
CA GLN A 122 -10.93 8.46 14.63
C GLN A 122 -10.15 9.33 15.60
N ILE A 123 -10.09 8.92 16.86
CA ILE A 123 -9.22 9.49 17.88
C ILE A 123 -7.91 8.70 17.85
N GLY A 124 -6.84 9.35 17.37
CA GLY A 124 -5.51 8.76 17.19
C GLY A 124 -4.57 9.08 18.34
N GLU A 125 -3.65 8.16 18.60
CA GLU A 125 -2.55 8.25 19.54
C GLU A 125 -2.94 8.72 20.98
N PRO A 126 -4.08 8.28 21.53
CA PRO A 126 -4.50 8.66 22.87
C PRO A 126 -3.77 7.79 23.91
N TRP A 127 -2.58 8.17 24.28
CA TRP A 127 -1.81 7.49 25.33
C TRP A 127 -0.91 8.44 26.10
N TRP A 128 -0.53 8.01 27.29
CA TRP A 128 0.52 8.61 28.05
C TRP A 128 1.87 8.13 27.54
N TRP A 129 2.73 9.07 27.19
CA TRP A 129 4.02 8.75 26.61
C TRP A 129 4.95 8.11 27.62
N VAL A 130 5.71 7.11 27.17
CA VAL A 130 6.80 6.51 27.94
C VAL A 130 8.11 6.86 27.24
N GLN A 131 8.99 7.51 27.94
CA GLN A 131 10.33 7.86 27.42
C GLN A 131 11.17 6.60 27.18
N PRO A 132 12.19 6.64 26.32
CA PRO A 132 13.14 5.54 26.15
C PRO A 132 13.79 5.08 27.46
N THR A 133 13.90 5.96 28.46
CA THR A 133 14.37 5.68 29.81
C THR A 133 13.40 4.83 30.64
N GLY A 134 12.14 4.70 30.22
CA GLY A 134 11.05 4.09 31.00
C GLY A 134 10.24 5.09 31.85
N ALA A 135 10.65 6.36 31.90
CA ALA A 135 9.89 7.40 32.62
C ALA A 135 8.55 7.70 31.93
N VAL A 136 7.47 7.66 32.66
CA VAL A 136 6.11 7.96 32.16
C VAL A 136 5.83 9.45 32.25
N CYS A 137 5.18 10.02 31.25
CA CYS A 137 4.90 11.46 31.19
C CYS A 137 3.54 11.82 31.81
N LEU A 138 3.41 11.64 33.14
CA LEU A 138 2.20 11.87 33.93
C LEU A 138 2.26 13.13 34.78
N TYR A 139 3.26 14.01 34.62
CA TYR A 139 3.62 15.01 35.62
C TYR A 139 3.58 16.44 35.10
N ASP A 140 2.84 16.72 34.04
CA ASP A 140 2.49 18.09 33.68
C ASP A 140 1.56 18.70 34.74
N ASP A 141 1.49 20.04 34.80
CA ASP A 141 0.78 20.75 35.88
C ASP A 141 -0.71 20.38 35.98
N GLN A 142 -1.36 20.10 34.83
CA GLN A 142 -2.77 19.73 34.79
C GLN A 142 -2.98 18.30 35.31
N ALA A 143 -2.09 17.38 34.91
CA ALA A 143 -2.11 16.01 35.39
C ALA A 143 -1.83 15.95 36.91
N LYS A 144 -0.82 16.65 37.39
CA LYS A 144 -0.55 16.79 38.84
C LYS A 144 -1.78 17.28 39.58
N ALA A 145 -2.41 18.37 39.11
CA ALA A 145 -3.62 18.91 39.75
C ALA A 145 -4.77 17.88 39.75
N ALA A 146 -4.95 17.12 38.66
CA ALA A 146 -5.98 16.09 38.58
C ALA A 146 -5.72 14.89 39.51
N PHE A 147 -4.44 14.57 39.80
CA PHE A 147 -4.04 13.56 40.78
C PHE A 147 -4.02 14.05 42.25
N GLY A 148 -4.40 15.29 42.47
CA GLY A 148 -4.52 15.87 43.83
C GLY A 148 -3.25 16.51 44.40
N GLY A 149 -2.26 16.82 43.56
CA GLY A 149 -1.01 17.48 43.93
C GLY A 149 0.23 16.85 43.35
N ASP A 150 1.22 16.51 44.18
CA ASP A 150 2.44 15.85 43.73
C ASP A 150 2.29 14.33 43.81
N PRO A 151 2.02 13.65 42.67
CA PRO A 151 1.85 12.20 42.61
C PRO A 151 3.19 11.48 42.84
N VAL A 152 3.13 10.23 43.32
CA VAL A 152 4.30 9.37 43.47
C VAL A 152 5.06 9.25 42.14
N GLU A 153 6.39 9.31 42.20
CA GLU A 153 7.24 9.24 41.02
C GLU A 153 7.33 7.82 40.45
N ILE A 154 7.23 7.68 39.12
CA ILE A 154 7.51 6.47 38.35
C ILE A 154 8.70 6.78 37.43
N GLY A 155 9.90 6.50 37.89
CA GLY A 155 11.12 6.77 37.14
C GLY A 155 11.36 5.79 36.00
N ASP A 156 10.89 4.54 36.15
CA ASP A 156 10.92 3.51 35.09
C ASP A 156 9.73 2.55 35.29
N VAL A 157 8.76 2.62 34.38
CA VAL A 157 7.55 1.77 34.41
C VAL A 157 7.84 0.29 34.13
N ARG A 158 9.02 -0.03 33.65
CA ARG A 158 9.49 -1.41 33.42
C ARG A 158 9.96 -2.09 34.68
N SER A 159 10.21 -1.31 35.74
CA SER A 159 10.58 -1.80 37.06
C SER A 159 9.36 -2.33 37.81
N ALA A 160 9.58 -3.08 38.89
CA ALA A 160 8.50 -3.50 39.77
C ALA A 160 7.88 -2.27 40.47
N LEU A 161 6.58 -2.06 40.23
CA LEU A 161 5.84 -0.94 40.79
C LEU A 161 5.23 -1.29 42.15
N ASN A 162 5.21 -0.32 43.05
CA ASN A 162 4.49 -0.44 44.31
C ASN A 162 2.98 -0.12 44.13
N ASN A 163 2.17 -0.34 45.16
CA ASN A 163 0.72 -0.13 45.10
C ASN A 163 0.31 1.33 44.80
N GLU A 164 1.06 2.32 45.26
CA GLU A 164 0.77 3.73 44.99
C GLU A 164 1.04 4.10 43.53
N GLN A 165 2.13 3.58 42.97
CA GLN A 165 2.46 3.75 41.56
C GLN A 165 1.45 3.04 40.64
N VAL A 166 1.00 1.85 41.01
CA VAL A 166 -0.08 1.14 40.32
C VAL A 166 -1.39 1.92 40.35
N ALA A 167 -1.76 2.45 41.52
CA ALA A 167 -2.96 3.29 41.66
C ALA A 167 -2.88 4.58 40.85
N LEU A 168 -1.68 5.17 40.72
CA LEU A 168 -1.46 6.34 39.85
C LEU A 168 -1.70 6.00 38.38
N LEU A 169 -1.25 4.84 37.90
CA LEU A 169 -1.52 4.38 36.54
C LEU A 169 -3.02 4.14 36.28
N ASP A 170 -3.76 3.62 37.28
CA ASP A 170 -5.22 3.48 37.18
C ASP A 170 -5.92 4.85 37.08
N GLN A 171 -5.47 5.86 37.89
CA GLN A 171 -5.97 7.22 37.77
C GLN A 171 -5.64 7.87 36.43
N ALA A 172 -4.43 7.65 35.91
CA ALA A 172 -4.03 8.11 34.57
C ALA A 172 -4.90 7.50 33.47
N GLY A 173 -5.23 6.21 33.59
CA GLY A 173 -6.17 5.54 32.67
C GLY A 173 -7.58 6.15 32.73
N ALA A 174 -8.07 6.49 33.92
CA ALA A 174 -9.37 7.14 34.07
C ALA A 174 -9.40 8.55 33.42
N LEU A 175 -8.33 9.33 33.54
CA LEU A 175 -8.21 10.63 32.86
C LEU A 175 -8.16 10.47 31.34
N LEU A 176 -7.39 9.51 30.85
CA LEU A 176 -7.31 9.23 29.42
C LEU A 176 -8.69 8.81 28.86
N ALA A 177 -9.39 7.94 29.56
CA ALA A 177 -10.73 7.52 29.17
C ALA A 177 -11.73 8.69 29.17
N ALA A 178 -11.68 9.56 30.17
CA ALA A 178 -12.54 10.74 30.25
C ALA A 178 -12.28 11.72 29.09
N SER A 179 -11.01 11.95 28.74
CA SER A 179 -10.64 12.85 27.64
C SER A 179 -11.13 12.33 26.28
N THR A 180 -10.95 11.05 25.98
CA THR A 180 -11.43 10.44 24.74
C THR A 180 -12.96 10.36 24.68
N ALA A 181 -13.63 10.10 25.82
CA ALA A 181 -15.09 10.12 25.92
C ALA A 181 -15.68 11.53 25.67
N GLN A 182 -15.01 12.59 26.14
CA GLN A 182 -15.40 13.97 25.86
C GLN A 182 -15.38 14.26 24.36
N ILE A 183 -14.30 13.89 23.66
CA ILE A 183 -14.16 14.09 22.22
C ILE A 183 -15.25 13.31 21.45
N ALA A 184 -15.42 12.02 21.77
CA ALA A 184 -16.43 11.17 21.15
C ALA A 184 -17.86 11.71 21.37
N THR A 185 -18.15 12.19 22.57
CA THR A 185 -19.44 12.80 22.90
C THR A 185 -19.68 14.07 22.08
N THR A 186 -18.67 14.95 21.95
CA THR A 186 -18.77 16.17 21.13
C THR A 186 -19.08 15.82 19.68
N ALA A 187 -18.37 14.84 19.11
CA ALA A 187 -18.62 14.39 17.73
C ALA A 187 -20.04 13.86 17.54
N LYS A 188 -20.58 13.08 18.50
CA LYS A 188 -21.96 12.58 18.44
C LYS A 188 -23.02 13.66 18.73
N LEU A 189 -22.68 14.71 19.45
CA LEU A 189 -23.56 15.87 19.64
C LEU A 189 -23.64 16.73 18.37
N ALA A 190 -22.54 16.82 17.59
CA ALA A 190 -22.54 17.50 16.31
C ALA A 190 -23.46 16.79 15.28
N ASP A 191 -23.39 15.46 15.22
CA ASP A 191 -24.31 14.63 14.44
C ASP A 191 -24.46 13.26 15.11
N ALA A 192 -25.68 12.89 15.47
CA ALA A 192 -25.98 11.65 16.19
C ALA A 192 -25.64 10.36 15.40
N SER A 193 -25.50 10.44 14.08
CA SER A 193 -25.08 9.33 13.22
C SER A 193 -23.57 9.14 13.15
N THR A 194 -22.79 10.01 13.81
CA THR A 194 -21.32 9.94 13.78
C THR A 194 -20.83 8.61 14.33
N GLU A 195 -20.04 7.90 13.53
CA GLU A 195 -19.28 6.74 13.96
C GLU A 195 -17.97 7.20 14.60
N THR A 196 -17.77 6.81 15.85
CA THR A 196 -16.58 7.12 16.62
C THR A 196 -15.63 5.92 16.64
N LEU A 197 -14.37 6.17 16.30
CA LEU A 197 -13.33 5.17 16.23
C LEU A 197 -12.19 5.49 17.20
N LEU A 198 -11.66 4.48 17.88
CA LEU A 198 -10.51 4.62 18.78
C LEU A 198 -9.33 3.85 18.19
N LEU A 199 -8.19 4.53 18.00
CA LEU A 199 -6.95 3.90 17.59
C LEU A 199 -6.17 3.37 18.81
N VAL A 200 -5.70 2.11 18.70
CA VAL A 200 -4.87 1.46 19.70
C VAL A 200 -3.62 0.90 19.02
N TYR A 201 -2.46 1.44 19.34
CA TYR A 201 -1.17 0.92 18.94
C TYR A 201 -0.66 -0.11 19.96
N LEU A 202 -0.77 -1.39 19.61
CA LEU A 202 -0.54 -2.50 20.55
C LEU A 202 0.85 -2.49 21.19
N PRO A 203 1.96 -2.18 20.49
CA PRO A 203 3.28 -2.11 21.10
C PRO A 203 3.41 -1.09 22.23
N THR A 204 2.69 0.03 22.15
CA THR A 204 2.70 1.08 23.21
C THR A 204 1.79 0.73 24.38
N VAL A 205 0.58 0.23 24.10
CA VAL A 205 -0.42 0.03 25.17
C VAL A 205 -0.28 -1.33 25.88
N LEU A 206 0.36 -2.29 25.23
CA LEU A 206 0.61 -3.65 25.74
C LEU A 206 2.10 -4.03 25.65
N ASP A 207 2.99 -3.07 25.96
CA ASP A 207 4.44 -3.33 25.98
C ASP A 207 4.77 -4.48 26.96
N PRO A 208 5.33 -5.59 26.47
CA PRO A 208 5.67 -6.73 27.32
C PRO A 208 6.76 -6.42 28.34
N HIS A 209 7.55 -5.35 28.14
CA HIS A 209 8.58 -4.90 29.09
C HIS A 209 8.01 -3.98 30.18
N ALA A 210 6.81 -3.44 29.98
CA ALA A 210 6.12 -2.56 30.91
C ALA A 210 4.64 -3.00 31.10
N PRO A 211 4.38 -4.19 31.67
CA PRO A 211 3.04 -4.81 31.65
C PRO A 211 1.98 -3.98 32.38
N GLU A 212 2.36 -3.13 33.33
CA GLU A 212 1.43 -2.28 34.07
C GLU A 212 1.02 -1.01 33.30
N ILE A 213 1.72 -0.65 32.20
CA ILE A 213 1.37 0.55 31.41
C ILE A 213 -0.02 0.43 30.77
N ARG A 214 -0.52 -0.79 30.55
CA ARG A 214 -1.90 -1.03 30.07
C ARG A 214 -2.97 -0.40 30.97
N ARG A 215 -2.68 -0.16 32.26
CA ARG A 215 -3.61 0.50 33.19
C ARG A 215 -3.85 1.96 32.78
N ALA A 216 -2.78 2.63 32.39
CA ALA A 216 -2.83 4.01 31.92
C ALA A 216 -3.24 4.12 30.45
N ASN A 217 -2.77 3.22 29.57
CA ASN A 217 -2.87 3.34 28.11
C ASN A 217 -3.91 2.42 27.44
N LEU A 218 -4.55 1.54 28.20
CA LEU A 218 -5.65 0.69 27.73
C LEU A 218 -6.72 0.57 28.82
N PRO A 219 -7.34 1.71 29.27
CA PRO A 219 -8.29 1.70 30.38
C PRO A 219 -9.53 0.84 30.07
N GLU A 220 -10.06 0.15 31.09
CA GLU A 220 -11.27 -0.67 30.95
C GLU A 220 -12.52 0.13 30.56
N ALA A 221 -12.52 1.43 30.83
CA ALA A 221 -13.59 2.32 30.39
C ALA A 221 -13.69 2.48 28.86
N TRP A 222 -12.68 2.03 28.09
CA TRP A 222 -12.76 1.92 26.63
C TRP A 222 -13.48 0.65 26.15
N ALA A 223 -13.88 -0.25 27.07
CA ALA A 223 -14.61 -1.44 26.68
C ALA A 223 -15.91 -1.09 25.95
N ARG A 224 -16.31 -1.96 25.02
CA ARG A 224 -17.56 -1.82 24.26
C ARG A 224 -18.73 -1.57 25.22
N PRO A 225 -19.62 -0.58 24.97
CA PRO A 225 -19.80 0.19 23.73
C PRO A 225 -19.20 1.61 23.76
N ALA A 226 -18.07 1.85 24.41
CA ALA A 226 -17.51 3.20 24.56
C ALA A 226 -17.27 3.90 23.21
N PHE A 227 -16.86 3.15 22.20
CA PHE A 227 -16.72 3.60 20.80
C PHE A 227 -17.48 2.63 19.88
N ASP A 228 -17.79 3.08 18.66
CA ASP A 228 -18.46 2.23 17.67
C ASP A 228 -17.49 1.24 17.04
N VAL A 229 -16.22 1.64 16.85
CA VAL A 229 -15.17 0.82 16.23
C VAL A 229 -13.85 0.95 16.98
N LEU A 230 -13.19 -0.18 17.16
CA LEU A 230 -11.81 -0.25 17.65
C LEU A 230 -10.85 -0.45 16.48
N GLN A 231 -9.93 0.47 16.25
CA GLN A 231 -8.87 0.33 15.26
C GLN A 231 -7.56 -0.10 15.92
N THR A 232 -6.88 -1.08 15.34
CA THR A 232 -5.65 -1.64 15.90
C THR A 232 -4.48 -1.50 14.96
N GLU A 233 -3.30 -1.20 15.50
CA GLU A 233 -2.02 -1.18 14.82
C GLU A 233 -0.98 -2.01 15.59
N ASP A 234 -0.13 -2.72 14.85
CA ASP A 234 0.96 -3.53 15.43
C ASP A 234 2.18 -3.66 14.51
N TYR A 235 2.35 -2.71 13.58
CA TYR A 235 3.31 -2.78 12.48
C TYR A 235 4.77 -2.99 12.92
N GLU A 236 5.18 -2.50 14.10
CA GLU A 236 6.52 -2.77 14.63
C GLU A 236 6.73 -4.28 14.88
N TRP A 237 5.75 -4.92 15.50
CA TRP A 237 5.82 -6.37 15.74
C TRP A 237 5.67 -7.19 14.47
N VAL A 238 4.91 -6.69 13.47
CA VAL A 238 4.79 -7.29 12.14
C VAL A 238 6.15 -7.27 11.44
N THR A 239 6.79 -6.11 11.34
CA THR A 239 8.05 -5.94 10.61
C THR A 239 9.25 -6.57 11.31
N SER A 240 9.18 -6.74 12.63
CA SER A 240 10.20 -7.44 13.44
C SER A 240 9.92 -8.93 13.65
N GLY A 241 8.85 -9.50 13.06
CA GLY A 241 8.51 -10.92 13.12
C GLY A 241 8.05 -11.41 14.50
N ARG A 242 7.46 -10.54 15.34
CA ARG A 242 7.02 -10.83 16.70
C ARG A 242 5.59 -11.43 16.75
N SER A 243 5.33 -12.47 15.98
CA SER A 243 3.99 -13.09 15.87
C SER A 243 3.41 -13.55 17.21
N GLY A 244 4.23 -14.06 18.13
CA GLY A 244 3.80 -14.47 19.46
C GLY A 244 3.30 -13.30 20.32
N LEU A 245 3.96 -12.13 20.25
CA LEU A 245 3.49 -10.90 20.93
C LEU A 245 2.16 -10.42 20.36
N ARG A 246 2.04 -10.41 19.03
CA ARG A 246 0.79 -10.05 18.35
C ARG A 246 -0.37 -10.92 18.83
N ALA A 247 -0.21 -12.25 18.79
CA ALA A 247 -1.25 -13.18 19.22
C ALA A 247 -1.67 -12.95 20.68
N SER A 248 -0.69 -12.78 21.60
CA SER A 248 -0.94 -12.50 23.02
C SER A 248 -1.65 -11.16 23.21
N ALA A 249 -1.26 -10.11 22.47
CA ALA A 249 -1.86 -8.79 22.58
C ALA A 249 -3.33 -8.79 22.12
N TYR A 250 -3.66 -9.48 21.02
CA TYR A 250 -5.06 -9.61 20.60
C TYR A 250 -5.93 -10.34 21.61
N LEU A 251 -5.42 -11.38 22.27
CA LEU A 251 -6.15 -12.06 23.35
C LEU A 251 -6.39 -11.12 24.54
N GLN A 252 -5.38 -10.34 24.94
CA GLN A 252 -5.52 -9.36 26.02
C GLN A 252 -6.49 -8.23 25.67
N LEU A 253 -6.42 -7.71 24.43
CA LEU A 253 -7.31 -6.69 23.93
C LEU A 253 -8.77 -7.16 23.94
N ASP A 254 -9.03 -8.37 23.42
CA ASP A 254 -10.36 -8.96 23.38
C ASP A 254 -10.92 -9.18 24.79
N ALA A 255 -10.10 -9.72 25.69
CA ALA A 255 -10.50 -9.93 27.09
C ALA A 255 -10.80 -8.64 27.86
N ARG A 256 -10.09 -7.53 27.52
CA ARG A 256 -10.21 -6.27 28.24
C ARG A 256 -11.29 -5.37 27.66
N LEU A 257 -11.43 -5.30 26.32
CA LEU A 257 -12.30 -4.32 25.67
C LEU A 257 -13.57 -4.94 25.04
N GLY A 258 -13.55 -6.22 24.67
CA GLY A 258 -14.73 -6.97 24.23
C GLY A 258 -15.36 -6.54 22.92
N TYR A 259 -14.63 -5.91 22.00
CA TYR A 259 -15.14 -5.57 20.66
C TYR A 259 -15.20 -6.81 19.77
N PRO A 260 -16.34 -7.14 19.15
CA PRO A 260 -16.41 -8.22 18.17
C PRO A 260 -15.60 -7.84 16.91
N ARG A 261 -15.10 -8.83 16.17
CA ARG A 261 -14.28 -8.58 14.98
C ARG A 261 -14.94 -7.69 13.93
N ALA A 262 -16.25 -7.77 13.79
CA ALA A 262 -17.04 -6.92 12.89
C ALA A 262 -17.10 -5.43 13.32
N GLU A 263 -16.65 -5.10 14.52
CA GLU A 263 -16.49 -3.74 15.04
C GLU A 263 -15.00 -3.40 15.25
N GLN A 264 -14.10 -4.15 14.61
CA GLN A 264 -12.67 -3.87 14.62
C GLN A 264 -12.16 -3.55 13.23
N HIS A 265 -11.27 -2.57 13.14
CA HIS A 265 -10.46 -2.27 11.97
C HIS A 265 -9.00 -2.61 12.24
N TYR A 266 -8.25 -2.82 11.17
CA TYR A 266 -6.81 -3.05 11.25
C TYR A 266 -6.07 -2.08 10.32
N LEU A 267 -5.16 -1.30 10.88
CA LEU A 267 -4.21 -0.49 10.12
C LEU A 267 -2.89 -1.28 10.05
N SER A 268 -2.61 -1.78 8.86
CA SER A 268 -1.33 -2.43 8.58
C SER A 268 -0.24 -1.39 8.40
N GLY A 269 1.00 -1.76 8.69
CA GLY A 269 2.11 -0.86 8.76
C GLY A 269 2.49 -0.15 7.46
N PHE A 270 3.58 0.58 7.52
CA PHE A 270 4.09 1.43 6.45
C PHE A 270 5.57 1.12 6.18
N VAL A 271 6.04 1.60 5.01
CA VAL A 271 7.45 1.54 4.61
C VAL A 271 7.98 2.97 4.54
N ALA A 272 8.68 3.41 5.57
CA ALA A 272 9.22 4.77 5.66
C ALA A 272 10.21 5.05 4.52
N GLU A 273 11.21 4.19 4.36
CA GLU A 273 12.28 4.36 3.39
C GLU A 273 12.11 3.47 2.15
N ALA A 274 12.44 3.99 0.97
CA ALA A 274 12.38 3.22 -0.28
C ALA A 274 13.29 1.97 -0.26
N ALA A 275 14.37 1.99 0.52
CA ALA A 275 15.25 0.85 0.73
C ALA A 275 14.55 -0.33 1.40
N ASP A 276 13.54 -0.05 2.21
CA ASP A 276 12.76 -1.02 2.99
C ASP A 276 11.54 -1.59 2.24
N ARG A 277 11.39 -1.31 0.95
CA ARG A 277 10.22 -1.75 0.15
C ARG A 277 9.94 -3.26 0.22
N GLY A 278 10.95 -4.08 0.53
CA GLY A 278 10.77 -5.52 0.75
C GLY A 278 9.82 -5.87 1.91
N ARG A 279 9.62 -4.96 2.86
CA ARG A 279 8.68 -5.13 3.99
C ARG A 279 7.21 -5.12 3.57
N TRP A 280 6.88 -4.60 2.37
CA TRP A 280 5.49 -4.63 1.88
C TRP A 280 4.87 -6.01 1.87
N ARG A 281 5.66 -7.05 1.60
CA ARG A 281 5.14 -8.42 1.63
C ARG A 281 4.62 -8.79 3.02
N THR A 282 5.42 -8.55 4.07
CA THR A 282 5.04 -8.85 5.45
C THR A 282 3.85 -8.01 5.91
N ILE A 283 3.79 -6.74 5.48
CA ILE A 283 2.67 -5.83 5.75
C ILE A 283 1.39 -6.33 5.09
N LEU A 284 1.46 -6.78 3.83
CA LEU A 284 0.31 -7.36 3.12
C LEU A 284 -0.14 -8.67 3.74
N ASP A 285 0.78 -9.54 4.15
CA ASP A 285 0.45 -10.81 4.82
C ASP A 285 -0.30 -10.53 6.13
N ALA A 286 0.09 -9.50 6.90
CA ALA A 286 -0.62 -9.08 8.10
C ALA A 286 -2.01 -8.49 7.80
N ALA A 287 -2.15 -7.75 6.69
CA ALA A 287 -3.45 -7.24 6.24
C ALA A 287 -4.40 -8.39 5.84
N ILE A 288 -3.89 -9.39 5.10
CA ILE A 288 -4.66 -10.60 4.73
C ILE A 288 -5.06 -11.40 5.98
N GLU A 289 -4.15 -11.53 6.95
CA GLU A 289 -4.46 -12.16 8.24
C GLU A 289 -5.61 -11.44 8.96
N ALA A 290 -5.60 -10.09 8.97
CA ALA A 290 -6.65 -9.30 9.60
C ALA A 290 -8.02 -9.50 8.92
N VAL A 291 -8.05 -9.57 7.57
CA VAL A 291 -9.26 -9.97 6.83
C VAL A 291 -9.71 -11.36 7.25
N GLY A 292 -8.79 -12.32 7.34
CA GLY A 292 -9.09 -13.69 7.78
C GLY A 292 -9.59 -13.78 9.23
N ARG A 293 -9.20 -12.85 10.10
CA ARG A 293 -9.74 -12.71 11.46
C ARG A 293 -11.17 -12.14 11.48
N GLY A 294 -11.66 -11.57 10.39
CA GLY A 294 -12.98 -10.97 10.26
C GLY A 294 -13.05 -9.48 10.65
N CYS A 295 -11.93 -8.76 10.59
CA CYS A 295 -11.94 -7.29 10.74
C CYS A 295 -12.82 -6.66 9.66
N ALA A 296 -13.63 -5.65 10.05
CA ALA A 296 -14.59 -5.02 9.16
C ALA A 296 -13.91 -4.24 8.02
N GLU A 297 -12.86 -3.52 8.32
CA GLU A 297 -12.05 -2.80 7.34
C GLU A 297 -10.56 -2.99 7.65
N VAL A 298 -9.75 -3.05 6.59
CA VAL A 298 -8.30 -3.22 6.69
C VAL A 298 -7.62 -2.17 5.82
N PHE A 299 -6.71 -1.42 6.40
CA PHE A 299 -6.04 -0.29 5.75
C PHE A 299 -4.54 -0.55 5.58
N LEU A 300 -3.98 -0.06 4.49
CA LEU A 300 -2.53 0.03 4.30
C LEU A 300 -2.08 1.48 4.50
N TRP A 301 -1.12 1.68 5.34
CA TRP A 301 -0.51 2.96 5.64
C TRP A 301 0.81 3.11 4.88
N ALA A 302 1.05 4.10 4.01
CA ALA A 302 0.10 5.11 3.61
C ALA A 302 0.20 5.32 2.09
N LEU A 303 -0.79 5.99 1.48
CA LEU A 303 -0.87 6.20 0.04
C LEU A 303 0.41 6.76 -0.60
N PRO A 304 1.14 7.75 -0.02
CA PRO A 304 2.39 8.24 -0.60
C PRO A 304 3.45 7.14 -0.77
N GLN A 305 3.63 6.27 0.23
CA GLN A 305 4.58 5.16 0.17
C GLN A 305 4.13 4.08 -0.81
N VAL A 306 2.82 3.78 -0.84
CA VAL A 306 2.22 2.86 -1.81
C VAL A 306 2.47 3.32 -3.24
N LEU A 307 2.29 4.62 -3.52
CA LEU A 307 2.55 5.21 -4.85
C LEU A 307 4.04 5.24 -5.18
N ARG A 308 4.89 5.65 -4.23
CA ARG A 308 6.35 5.66 -4.39
C ARG A 308 6.90 4.29 -4.78
N ASP A 309 6.43 3.24 -4.12
CA ASP A 309 6.95 1.88 -4.27
C ASP A 309 6.21 1.08 -5.35
N GLY A 310 5.16 1.66 -5.96
CA GLY A 310 4.36 1.02 -7.00
C GLY A 310 3.58 -0.20 -6.50
N LEU A 311 3.21 -0.21 -5.21
CA LEU A 311 2.43 -1.30 -4.64
C LEU A 311 1.01 -1.26 -5.19
N THR A 312 0.62 -2.33 -5.88
CA THR A 312 -0.73 -2.50 -6.42
C THR A 312 -1.33 -3.80 -5.91
N LEU A 313 -2.57 -3.71 -5.42
CA LEU A 313 -3.38 -4.87 -5.09
C LEU A 313 -4.37 -5.08 -6.22
N PHE A 314 -4.05 -5.98 -7.11
CA PHE A 314 -5.01 -6.52 -8.07
C PHE A 314 -5.34 -7.94 -7.63
N ASP A 315 -6.63 -8.25 -7.48
CA ASP A 315 -7.06 -9.63 -7.40
C ASP A 315 -6.56 -10.36 -8.64
N LYS A 316 -5.73 -11.37 -8.44
CA LYS A 316 -5.24 -12.19 -9.56
C LYS A 316 -6.38 -12.83 -10.35
N GLU A 317 -7.56 -12.98 -9.74
CA GLU A 317 -8.78 -13.48 -10.38
C GLU A 317 -9.60 -12.39 -11.09
N GLN A 318 -9.38 -11.09 -10.82
CA GLN A 318 -10.12 -9.98 -11.44
C GLN A 318 -9.28 -9.07 -12.34
N ALA A 319 -7.96 -9.16 -12.30
CA ALA A 319 -7.11 -8.54 -13.30
C ALA A 319 -7.03 -9.43 -14.57
N VAL A 320 -8.14 -9.77 -15.14
CA VAL A 320 -8.18 -10.06 -16.57
C VAL A 320 -7.86 -8.73 -17.23
N VAL A 321 -6.57 -8.46 -17.44
CA VAL A 321 -6.18 -7.45 -18.43
C VAL A 321 -6.87 -7.93 -19.72
N PRO A 322 -7.88 -7.21 -20.25
CA PRO A 322 -8.59 -7.66 -21.41
C PRO A 322 -7.58 -7.96 -22.51
N PHE A 323 -7.51 -9.20 -22.94
CA PHE A 323 -6.57 -9.65 -23.97
C PHE A 323 -7.34 -10.45 -25.02
N ASP A 324 -7.34 -9.94 -26.23
CA ASP A 324 -7.83 -10.67 -27.38
C ASP A 324 -6.68 -11.51 -27.95
N ASP A 325 -6.82 -12.82 -27.94
CA ASP A 325 -5.79 -13.72 -28.45
C ASP A 325 -5.75 -13.74 -29.99
N ILE A 326 -5.66 -12.54 -30.58
CA ILE A 326 -5.66 -12.25 -32.01
C ILE A 326 -4.35 -11.56 -32.37
N ALA A 327 -3.77 -11.95 -33.50
CA ALA A 327 -2.56 -11.32 -34.00
C ALA A 327 -2.84 -9.95 -34.62
N PHE A 328 -1.92 -9.02 -34.40
CA PHE A 328 -1.86 -7.76 -35.16
C PHE A 328 -1.69 -8.07 -36.66
N PRO A 329 -2.28 -7.27 -37.58
CA PRO A 329 -2.15 -7.54 -39.03
C PRO A 329 -0.68 -7.64 -39.45
N ILE A 330 -0.29 -8.81 -39.94
CA ILE A 330 1.12 -9.17 -40.18
C ILE A 330 1.76 -8.27 -41.24
N GLU A 331 1.00 -7.89 -42.25
CA GLU A 331 1.47 -7.03 -43.34
C GLU A 331 1.90 -5.64 -42.86
N ILE A 332 1.21 -5.12 -41.84
CA ILE A 332 1.56 -3.84 -41.17
C ILE A 332 2.73 -4.03 -40.20
N GLY A 333 2.75 -5.15 -39.47
CA GLY A 333 3.73 -5.42 -38.42
C GLY A 333 5.15 -5.72 -38.89
N GLN A 334 5.32 -6.19 -40.13
CA GLN A 334 6.64 -6.64 -40.65
C GLN A 334 7.71 -5.54 -40.74
N GLU A 335 7.30 -4.29 -40.89
CA GLU A 335 8.20 -3.14 -40.97
C GLU A 335 8.30 -2.33 -39.67
N ALA A 336 7.74 -2.88 -38.58
CA ALA A 336 7.79 -2.20 -37.29
C ALA A 336 9.22 -2.06 -36.79
N SER A 337 9.51 -0.91 -36.19
CA SER A 337 10.74 -0.74 -35.41
C SER A 337 10.56 -1.30 -33.99
N VAL A 338 11.65 -1.75 -33.37
CA VAL A 338 11.67 -2.26 -32.00
C VAL A 338 12.67 -1.49 -31.14
N SER A 339 12.26 -1.17 -29.91
CA SER A 339 13.09 -0.49 -28.92
C SER A 339 12.99 -1.21 -27.58
N PRO A 340 14.01 -2.00 -27.20
CA PRO A 340 14.09 -2.54 -25.84
C PRO A 340 14.40 -1.43 -24.83
N ASN A 341 13.57 -1.30 -23.80
CA ASN A 341 13.71 -0.27 -22.79
C ASN A 341 14.00 -0.90 -21.43
N PHE A 342 14.94 -0.31 -20.69
CA PHE A 342 15.21 -0.60 -19.29
C PHE A 342 14.92 0.62 -18.44
N SER A 343 14.72 0.41 -17.14
CA SER A 343 14.66 1.49 -16.15
C SER A 343 15.86 1.35 -15.21
N THR A 344 16.74 2.36 -15.22
CA THR A 344 17.95 2.37 -14.39
C THR A 344 18.08 3.71 -13.70
N ASN A 345 18.21 3.71 -12.38
CA ASN A 345 18.56 4.91 -11.64
C ASN A 345 20.08 5.01 -11.54
N ILE A 346 20.62 6.16 -11.96
CA ILE A 346 22.06 6.46 -11.89
C ILE A 346 22.22 7.64 -10.93
N VAL A 347 22.99 7.44 -9.88
CA VAL A 347 23.35 8.49 -8.91
C VAL A 347 24.84 8.72 -9.02
N THR A 348 25.23 9.95 -9.37
CA THR A 348 26.64 10.36 -9.46
C THR A 348 26.99 11.17 -8.21
N SER A 349 28.01 10.74 -7.49
CA SER A 349 28.57 11.49 -6.34
C SER A 349 29.33 12.72 -6.78
N ALA A 350 29.58 13.67 -5.87
CA ALA A 350 30.40 14.85 -6.15
C ALA A 350 31.86 14.53 -6.58
N SER A 351 32.33 13.31 -6.26
CA SER A 351 33.64 12.79 -6.69
C SER A 351 33.64 12.13 -8.07
N GLY A 352 32.48 12.10 -8.76
CA GLY A 352 32.34 11.53 -10.10
C GLY A 352 32.09 10.03 -10.15
N PHE A 353 32.00 9.33 -8.99
CA PHE A 353 31.63 7.92 -8.96
C PHE A 353 30.14 7.74 -9.14
N GLU A 354 29.74 6.72 -9.91
CA GLU A 354 28.37 6.39 -10.19
C GLU A 354 27.92 5.11 -9.45
N THR A 355 26.73 5.19 -8.85
CA THR A 355 25.98 4.01 -8.40
C THR A 355 24.81 3.80 -9.35
N ARG A 356 24.68 2.59 -9.90
CA ARG A 356 23.64 2.23 -10.87
C ARG A 356 22.71 1.19 -10.26
N ASN A 357 21.40 1.48 -10.24
CA ASN A 357 20.38 0.56 -9.78
C ASN A 357 19.42 0.24 -10.94
N ALA A 358 19.43 -1.01 -11.40
CA ALA A 358 18.51 -1.50 -12.42
C ALA A 358 17.15 -1.79 -11.76
N ASN A 359 16.13 -0.99 -12.10
CA ASN A 359 14.78 -1.17 -11.59
C ASN A 359 14.04 -2.35 -12.24
N TRP A 360 14.43 -2.71 -13.47
CA TRP A 360 13.85 -3.81 -14.23
C TRP A 360 14.89 -4.89 -14.51
N ALA A 361 14.54 -6.13 -14.19
CA ALA A 361 15.37 -7.29 -14.48
C ALA A 361 15.34 -7.69 -15.96
N GLN A 362 14.31 -7.29 -16.71
CA GLN A 362 14.10 -7.60 -18.11
C GLN A 362 13.72 -6.35 -18.89
N ALA A 363 14.12 -6.26 -20.15
CA ALA A 363 13.67 -5.22 -21.07
C ALA A 363 12.14 -5.23 -21.21
N ARG A 364 11.56 -4.06 -21.45
CA ARG A 364 10.18 -3.90 -21.92
C ARG A 364 10.23 -3.39 -23.34
N LEU A 365 9.59 -4.12 -24.26
CA LEU A 365 9.63 -3.79 -25.67
C LEU A 365 8.62 -2.70 -26.01
N ARG A 366 9.05 -1.76 -26.83
CA ARG A 366 8.20 -0.80 -27.52
C ARG A 366 8.40 -0.98 -29.01
N PHE A 367 7.29 -1.00 -29.75
CA PHE A 367 7.31 -1.09 -31.21
C PHE A 367 6.66 0.15 -31.81
N ASP A 368 7.04 0.47 -33.03
CA ASP A 368 6.30 1.40 -33.88
C ASP A 368 5.98 0.73 -35.21
N ALA A 369 4.70 0.45 -35.44
CA ALA A 369 4.21 -0.22 -36.63
C ALA A 369 3.74 0.76 -37.73
N GLY A 370 3.87 2.10 -37.53
CA GLY A 370 3.50 3.13 -38.50
C GLY A 370 4.11 2.96 -39.88
N PRO A 371 5.42 2.64 -39.99
CA PRO A 371 6.08 2.44 -41.28
C PRO A 371 5.47 1.38 -42.19
N GLY A 372 4.73 0.42 -41.65
CA GLY A 372 4.11 -0.65 -42.40
C GLY A 372 2.79 -0.30 -43.10
N VAL A 373 2.21 0.88 -42.82
CA VAL A 373 0.93 1.33 -43.42
C VAL A 373 1.22 2.09 -44.70
N ARG A 374 0.84 1.53 -45.84
CA ARG A 374 1.15 2.10 -47.17
C ARG A 374 -0.06 2.26 -48.09
N GLY A 375 -1.17 1.64 -47.74
CA GLY A 375 -2.36 1.62 -48.57
C GLY A 375 -3.66 1.87 -47.83
N GLU A 376 -4.74 2.01 -48.58
CA GLU A 376 -6.07 2.26 -48.01
C GLU A 376 -6.61 1.04 -47.24
N ASP A 377 -6.33 -0.17 -47.75
CA ASP A 377 -6.79 -1.44 -47.15
C ASP A 377 -6.09 -1.69 -45.79
N GLU A 378 -4.78 -1.42 -45.70
CA GLU A 378 -4.03 -1.52 -44.45
C GLU A 378 -4.48 -0.45 -43.43
N LEU A 379 -4.78 0.76 -43.90
CA LEU A 379 -5.32 1.82 -43.06
C LEU A 379 -6.70 1.45 -42.50
N GLU A 380 -7.59 0.90 -43.34
CA GLU A 380 -8.90 0.42 -42.90
C GLU A 380 -8.77 -0.70 -41.87
N ALA A 381 -7.92 -1.69 -42.14
CA ALA A 381 -7.63 -2.79 -41.22
C ALA A 381 -7.09 -2.28 -39.87
N LEU A 382 -6.16 -1.31 -39.90
CA LEU A 382 -5.60 -0.70 -38.69
C LEU A 382 -6.66 0.04 -37.86
N ILE A 383 -7.48 0.89 -38.51
CA ILE A 383 -8.54 1.63 -37.83
C ILE A 383 -9.56 0.69 -37.21
N ALA A 384 -9.97 -0.36 -37.94
CA ALA A 384 -10.88 -1.37 -37.42
C ALA A 384 -10.27 -2.14 -36.25
N PHE A 385 -9.00 -2.50 -36.34
CA PHE A 385 -8.27 -3.19 -35.28
C PHE A 385 -8.13 -2.32 -34.03
N PHE A 386 -7.76 -1.05 -34.15
CA PHE A 386 -7.64 -0.10 -33.06
C PHE A 386 -8.98 0.12 -32.31
N ARG A 387 -10.06 0.31 -33.09
CA ARG A 387 -11.40 0.50 -32.52
C ARG A 387 -11.91 -0.73 -31.78
N ALA A 388 -11.66 -1.93 -32.30
CA ALA A 388 -12.04 -3.16 -31.66
C ALA A 388 -11.31 -3.37 -30.32
N ARG A 389 -10.07 -2.87 -30.16
CA ARG A 389 -9.29 -2.93 -28.90
C ARG A 389 -9.50 -1.72 -28.00
N ARG A 390 -10.31 -0.74 -28.41
CA ARG A 390 -10.56 0.51 -27.66
C ARG A 390 -9.25 1.21 -27.28
N GLY A 391 -8.35 1.35 -28.26
CA GLY A 391 -7.01 1.86 -28.00
C GLY A 391 -6.20 0.97 -27.05
N PRO A 392 -5.64 1.49 -25.93
CA PRO A 392 -4.82 0.75 -24.98
C PRO A 392 -5.58 -0.27 -24.11
N ALA A 393 -6.92 -0.31 -24.16
CA ALA A 393 -7.74 -1.04 -23.20
C ALA A 393 -7.63 -2.56 -23.32
N VAL A 394 -7.39 -3.09 -24.52
CA VAL A 394 -7.34 -4.55 -24.78
C VAL A 394 -6.02 -4.91 -25.41
N GLY A 395 -5.32 -5.87 -24.82
CA GLY A 395 -4.08 -6.42 -25.35
C GLY A 395 -4.30 -7.35 -26.55
N PHE A 396 -3.25 -7.60 -27.30
CA PHE A 396 -3.26 -8.48 -28.48
C PHE A 396 -1.87 -9.04 -28.76
N ARG A 397 -1.78 -10.03 -29.65
CA ARG A 397 -0.50 -10.62 -30.09
C ARG A 397 0.18 -9.75 -31.14
N PHE A 398 1.47 -9.53 -30.99
CA PHE A 398 2.31 -8.86 -31.98
C PHE A 398 3.51 -9.73 -32.32
N ARG A 399 3.71 -10.03 -33.59
CA ARG A 399 4.91 -10.74 -34.08
C ARG A 399 6.05 -9.74 -34.22
N ASP A 400 7.06 -9.85 -33.32
CA ASP A 400 8.28 -9.09 -33.47
C ASP A 400 9.03 -9.55 -34.72
N PRO A 401 9.21 -8.70 -35.74
CA PRO A 401 9.87 -9.13 -36.97
C PRO A 401 11.36 -9.49 -36.80
N TYR A 402 11.96 -9.05 -35.68
CA TYR A 402 13.37 -9.27 -35.40
C TYR A 402 13.61 -10.42 -34.42
N ASP A 403 12.61 -10.80 -33.61
CA ASP A 403 12.77 -11.82 -32.57
C ASP A 403 11.50 -12.58 -32.28
N PHE A 404 11.20 -13.62 -33.07
CA PHE A 404 10.01 -14.45 -32.92
C PHE A 404 10.27 -15.97 -32.80
N SER A 405 11.54 -16.40 -32.77
CA SER A 405 11.89 -17.83 -32.68
C SER A 405 12.68 -18.13 -31.42
N SER A 406 12.49 -19.29 -30.83
CA SER A 406 13.32 -19.81 -29.73
C SER A 406 14.77 -20.07 -30.15
N ASN A 407 15.02 -20.25 -31.44
CA ASN A 407 16.34 -20.34 -32.04
C ASN A 407 16.95 -18.95 -32.31
N ALA A 408 17.84 -18.82 -33.29
CA ALA A 408 18.30 -17.53 -33.77
C ALA A 408 17.11 -16.74 -34.34
N MET A 409 17.01 -15.48 -34.05
CA MET A 409 15.97 -14.49 -34.39
C MET A 409 14.72 -15.02 -35.11
N SER A 410 14.89 -15.53 -36.36
CA SER A 410 13.84 -16.04 -37.26
C SER A 410 14.09 -17.46 -37.73
N ALA A 411 15.07 -18.18 -37.19
CA ALA A 411 15.36 -19.55 -37.58
C ALA A 411 14.26 -20.52 -37.16
N VAL A 412 14.19 -21.67 -37.87
CA VAL A 412 13.21 -22.71 -37.55
C VAL A 412 13.47 -23.30 -36.18
N PRO A 413 12.47 -23.36 -35.28
CA PRO A 413 12.65 -23.90 -33.93
C PRO A 413 13.00 -25.39 -33.94
N THR A 414 13.88 -25.78 -33.05
CA THR A 414 14.20 -27.18 -32.75
C THR A 414 13.80 -27.51 -31.31
N PRO A 415 13.47 -28.76 -30.94
CA PRO A 415 13.01 -29.10 -29.61
C PRO A 415 14.07 -28.91 -28.53
N THR A 416 15.32 -28.61 -28.90
CA THR A 416 16.45 -28.45 -28.00
C THR A 416 16.96 -27.00 -27.86
N ASP A 417 16.25 -26.01 -28.42
CA ASP A 417 16.72 -24.62 -28.51
C ASP A 417 16.93 -23.97 -27.11
N GLN A 418 15.95 -24.14 -26.22
CA GLN A 418 15.95 -23.45 -24.93
C GLN A 418 15.79 -24.45 -23.78
N VAL A 419 16.66 -24.38 -22.79
CA VAL A 419 16.48 -25.12 -21.53
C VAL A 419 15.39 -24.44 -20.72
N ILE A 420 14.27 -25.12 -20.49
CA ILE A 420 13.15 -24.60 -19.70
C ILE A 420 13.14 -25.08 -18.25
N GLY A 421 13.92 -26.12 -17.94
CA GLY A 421 14.10 -26.58 -16.57
C GLY A 421 14.85 -27.91 -16.48
N THR A 422 15.00 -28.39 -15.24
CA THR A 422 15.54 -29.72 -14.92
C THR A 422 14.50 -30.48 -14.11
N GLY A 423 14.23 -31.72 -14.46
CA GLY A 423 13.33 -32.60 -13.73
C GLY A 423 13.80 -32.84 -12.31
N ASP A 424 12.88 -32.90 -11.37
CA ASP A 424 13.10 -33.28 -9.97
C ASP A 424 12.41 -34.60 -9.61
N GLY A 425 11.71 -35.21 -10.57
CA GLY A 425 10.94 -36.43 -10.40
C GLY A 425 9.55 -36.22 -9.77
N ILE A 426 9.16 -34.97 -9.49
CA ILE A 426 7.88 -34.61 -8.84
C ILE A 426 7.13 -33.53 -9.63
N GLY A 427 7.84 -32.48 -10.04
CA GLY A 427 7.27 -31.32 -10.73
C GLY A 427 6.88 -31.65 -12.18
N THR A 428 5.67 -31.23 -12.57
CA THR A 428 5.11 -31.45 -13.92
C THR A 428 4.95 -30.17 -14.73
N ARG A 429 5.22 -28.99 -14.14
CA ARG A 429 4.98 -27.68 -14.77
C ARG A 429 6.29 -26.97 -15.10
N TYR A 430 6.43 -26.52 -16.35
CA TYR A 430 7.60 -25.79 -16.84
C TYR A 430 7.14 -24.58 -17.66
N GLU A 431 7.81 -23.44 -17.50
CA GLU A 431 7.49 -22.21 -18.21
C GLU A 431 8.39 -22.06 -19.45
N LEU A 432 7.79 -21.72 -20.59
CA LEU A 432 8.55 -21.38 -21.77
C LEU A 432 9.34 -20.09 -21.54
N ALA A 433 10.61 -20.11 -21.89
CA ALA A 433 11.49 -18.96 -21.78
C ALA A 433 12.55 -18.97 -22.88
N LYS A 434 12.99 -17.76 -23.28
CA LYS A 434 14.12 -17.56 -24.19
C LYS A 434 15.24 -16.86 -23.44
N ALA A 435 16.46 -17.40 -23.54
CA ALA A 435 17.68 -16.82 -22.98
C ALA A 435 18.38 -15.92 -24.01
N TYR A 436 18.83 -14.76 -23.55
CA TYR A 436 19.61 -13.79 -24.33
C TYR A 436 21.03 -13.70 -23.74
N GLY A 437 21.99 -14.32 -24.39
CA GLY A 437 23.35 -14.37 -23.87
C GLY A 437 23.44 -14.98 -22.48
N SER A 438 24.29 -14.41 -21.62
CA SER A 438 24.54 -14.92 -20.27
C SER A 438 23.69 -14.30 -19.15
N GLY A 439 22.79 -13.37 -19.45
CA GLY A 439 22.20 -12.55 -18.39
C GLY A 439 20.69 -12.41 -18.37
N GLU A 440 20.02 -12.39 -19.50
CA GLU A 440 18.58 -12.16 -19.56
C GLU A 440 17.85 -13.44 -19.95
N ARG A 441 16.82 -13.81 -19.16
CA ARG A 441 15.89 -14.89 -19.48
C ARG A 441 14.48 -14.32 -19.51
N ARG A 442 13.89 -14.24 -20.69
CA ARG A 442 12.55 -13.75 -20.91
C ARG A 442 11.54 -14.90 -20.87
N ARG A 443 10.51 -14.79 -20.05
CA ARG A 443 9.35 -15.68 -20.08
C ARG A 443 8.56 -15.47 -21.36
N ILE A 444 8.14 -16.55 -22.01
CA ILE A 444 7.33 -16.52 -23.24
C ILE A 444 5.92 -16.96 -22.91
N THR A 445 5.02 -15.99 -22.85
CA THR A 445 3.60 -16.21 -22.46
C THR A 445 2.69 -16.46 -23.65
N ARG A 446 3.13 -16.09 -24.88
CA ARG A 446 2.31 -16.21 -26.09
C ARG A 446 3.03 -16.99 -27.20
N PRO A 447 3.31 -18.30 -26.99
CA PRO A 447 3.81 -19.14 -28.07
C PRO A 447 2.77 -19.22 -29.18
N ALA A 448 3.23 -19.31 -30.43
CA ALA A 448 2.34 -19.47 -31.57
C ALA A 448 1.74 -20.89 -31.57
N PRO A 449 0.42 -21.02 -31.79
CA PRO A 449 -0.25 -22.31 -31.76
C PRO A 449 0.39 -23.34 -32.72
N GLY A 450 0.58 -24.56 -32.21
CA GLY A 450 1.12 -25.69 -33.02
C GLY A 450 2.62 -25.63 -33.32
N THR A 451 3.36 -24.66 -32.78
CA THR A 451 4.81 -24.52 -33.01
C THR A 451 5.68 -25.05 -31.86
N VAL A 452 5.09 -25.32 -30.71
CA VAL A 452 5.84 -25.77 -29.54
C VAL A 452 6.29 -27.22 -29.69
N ARG A 453 7.57 -27.44 -29.46
CA ARG A 453 8.23 -28.76 -29.51
C ARG A 453 9.00 -28.94 -28.22
N ILE A 454 8.86 -30.10 -27.59
CA ILE A 454 9.48 -30.40 -26.28
C ILE A 454 10.43 -31.57 -26.44
N ALA A 455 11.60 -31.47 -25.76
CA ALA A 455 12.49 -32.62 -25.60
C ALA A 455 12.91 -32.83 -24.16
N VAL A 456 13.15 -34.07 -23.77
CA VAL A 456 13.69 -34.48 -22.49
C VAL A 456 15.00 -35.23 -22.74
N ASN A 457 16.09 -34.79 -22.12
CA ASN A 457 17.44 -35.31 -22.38
C ASN A 457 17.80 -35.36 -23.87
N GLY A 458 17.38 -34.33 -24.65
CA GLY A 458 17.64 -34.21 -26.07
C GLY A 458 16.74 -35.06 -26.98
N THR A 459 15.85 -35.89 -26.44
CA THR A 459 14.92 -36.70 -27.19
C THR A 459 13.57 -35.98 -27.30
N GLU A 460 13.13 -35.71 -28.54
CA GLU A 460 11.83 -35.05 -28.79
C GLU A 460 10.66 -35.92 -28.36
N MET A 461 9.70 -35.32 -27.68
CA MET A 461 8.49 -35.99 -27.22
C MET A 461 7.33 -35.76 -28.18
N ALA A 462 6.77 -36.85 -28.73
CA ALA A 462 5.60 -36.78 -29.59
C ALA A 462 4.27 -36.52 -28.83
N GLY A 463 4.29 -36.60 -27.48
CA GLY A 463 3.13 -36.42 -26.61
C GLY A 463 3.50 -36.56 -25.16
N GLY A 464 2.49 -36.69 -24.25
CA GLY A 464 2.71 -36.76 -22.80
C GLY A 464 2.88 -35.40 -22.14
N TRP A 465 2.54 -34.33 -22.85
CA TRP A 465 2.52 -32.95 -22.37
C TRP A 465 1.41 -32.12 -23.05
N THR A 466 0.99 -31.05 -22.42
CA THR A 466 0.04 -30.06 -22.96
C THR A 466 0.59 -28.65 -22.76
N LEU A 467 0.24 -27.76 -23.69
CA LEU A 467 0.47 -26.32 -23.57
C LEU A 467 -0.73 -25.69 -22.88
N GLU A 468 -0.51 -25.13 -21.70
CA GLU A 468 -1.50 -24.35 -20.94
C GLU A 468 -1.37 -22.84 -21.21
N ALA A 469 -2.27 -22.06 -20.62
CA ALA A 469 -2.25 -20.60 -20.71
C ALA A 469 -0.89 -20.03 -20.28
N LEU A 470 -0.55 -18.86 -20.82
CA LEU A 470 0.66 -18.11 -20.50
C LEU A 470 1.96 -18.91 -20.71
N GLY A 471 1.98 -19.79 -21.72
CA GLY A 471 3.21 -20.52 -22.11
C GLY A 471 3.70 -21.53 -21.08
N THR A 472 2.79 -22.09 -20.30
CA THR A 472 3.12 -23.15 -19.34
C THR A 472 3.00 -24.52 -20.02
N ILE A 473 4.02 -25.36 -19.89
CA ILE A 473 4.01 -26.76 -20.30
C ILE A 473 3.63 -27.62 -19.10
N GLN A 474 2.58 -28.41 -19.23
CA GLN A 474 2.15 -29.38 -18.24
C GLN A 474 2.46 -30.79 -18.74
N PHE A 475 3.32 -31.52 -18.05
CA PHE A 475 3.58 -32.92 -18.32
C PHE A 475 2.53 -33.82 -17.66
N ALA A 476 2.19 -34.92 -18.31
CA ALA A 476 1.33 -35.96 -17.75
C ALA A 476 2.04 -36.71 -16.61
N ASP A 477 3.32 -37.03 -16.83
CA ASP A 477 4.19 -37.64 -15.82
C ASP A 477 5.41 -36.73 -15.56
N PRO A 478 5.90 -36.61 -14.32
CA PRO A 478 7.03 -35.74 -14.02
C PRO A 478 8.31 -36.24 -14.70
N PRO A 479 9.08 -35.37 -15.35
CA PRO A 479 10.41 -35.72 -15.86
C PRO A 479 11.32 -36.21 -14.71
N ALA A 480 12.09 -37.27 -15.00
CA ALA A 480 12.96 -37.89 -14.00
C ALA A 480 13.94 -36.89 -13.38
N ALA A 481 14.34 -37.13 -12.13
CA ALA A 481 15.30 -36.27 -11.43
C ALA A 481 16.61 -36.16 -12.24
N GLY A 482 17.08 -34.92 -12.48
CA GLY A 482 18.25 -34.60 -13.29
C GLY A 482 18.00 -34.56 -14.80
N ALA A 483 16.81 -34.90 -15.30
CA ALA A 483 16.49 -34.84 -16.72
C ALA A 483 16.42 -33.35 -17.19
N ILE A 484 17.13 -33.03 -18.26
CA ILE A 484 17.11 -31.70 -18.86
C ILE A 484 15.87 -31.58 -19.76
N VAL A 485 15.00 -30.61 -19.47
CA VAL A 485 13.81 -30.30 -20.24
C VAL A 485 14.10 -29.11 -21.14
N THR A 486 13.89 -29.27 -22.44
CA THR A 486 14.12 -28.23 -23.44
C THR A 486 12.87 -28.02 -24.31
N ALA A 487 12.78 -26.82 -24.90
CA ALA A 487 11.67 -26.45 -25.77
C ALA A 487 12.15 -25.63 -26.98
N GLY A 488 11.45 -25.83 -28.11
CA GLY A 488 11.52 -24.97 -29.28
C GLY A 488 10.14 -24.44 -29.64
N PHE A 489 10.05 -23.17 -30.05
CA PHE A 489 8.77 -22.51 -30.32
C PHE A 489 8.95 -21.24 -31.17
N VAL A 490 7.91 -20.91 -31.91
CA VAL A 490 7.67 -19.54 -32.40
C VAL A 490 6.81 -18.80 -31.38
N PHE A 491 7.00 -17.50 -31.22
CA PHE A 491 6.23 -16.74 -30.24
C PHE A 491 5.86 -15.34 -30.72
N ASP A 492 4.82 -14.80 -30.12
CA ASP A 492 4.38 -13.41 -30.25
C ASP A 492 4.61 -12.68 -28.92
N VAL A 493 4.75 -11.38 -29.01
CA VAL A 493 4.83 -10.50 -27.86
C VAL A 493 3.41 -10.04 -27.49
N PRO A 494 2.97 -10.19 -26.23
CA PRO A 494 1.73 -9.56 -25.80
C PRO A 494 1.92 -8.05 -25.74
N VAL A 495 1.12 -7.31 -26.51
CA VAL A 495 1.21 -5.84 -26.57
C VAL A 495 -0.18 -5.20 -26.46
N ARG A 496 -0.18 -3.90 -26.23
CA ARG A 496 -1.32 -3.01 -26.41
C ARG A 496 -0.90 -1.77 -27.18
N PHE A 497 -1.86 -1.02 -27.71
CA PHE A 497 -1.55 0.33 -28.17
C PHE A 497 -1.00 1.17 -27.00
N ALA A 498 -0.04 2.03 -27.28
CA ALA A 498 0.56 2.87 -26.25
C ALA A 498 -0.28 4.11 -25.96
N GLU A 499 -1.12 4.54 -26.90
CA GLU A 499 -1.87 5.79 -26.86
C GLU A 499 -3.35 5.57 -27.13
N ASP A 500 -4.21 6.46 -26.60
CA ASP A 500 -5.67 6.43 -26.80
C ASP A 500 -6.11 6.91 -28.19
N ARG A 501 -5.18 7.37 -29.00
CA ARG A 501 -5.41 7.86 -30.36
C ARG A 501 -4.40 7.28 -31.35
N ILE A 502 -4.81 7.17 -32.58
CA ILE A 502 -3.92 7.00 -33.74
C ILE A 502 -4.12 8.19 -34.70
N GLU A 503 -3.03 8.72 -35.23
CA GLU A 503 -3.07 9.74 -36.27
C GLU A 503 -2.86 9.06 -37.63
N VAL A 504 -3.78 9.33 -38.55
CA VAL A 504 -3.74 8.77 -39.89
C VAL A 504 -3.95 9.89 -40.89
N ASN A 505 -3.16 9.90 -41.93
CA ASN A 505 -3.24 10.89 -42.99
C ASN A 505 -3.51 10.22 -44.33
N ARG A 506 -4.30 10.89 -45.16
CA ARG A 506 -4.53 10.49 -46.53
C ARG A 506 -3.66 11.34 -47.45
N ALA A 507 -2.52 10.81 -47.86
CA ALA A 507 -1.55 11.55 -48.64
C ALA A 507 -2.01 11.73 -50.11
N THR A 508 -2.73 10.71 -50.70
CA THR A 508 -3.30 10.75 -52.06
C THR A 508 -4.59 9.95 -52.12
N PHE A 509 -5.26 9.91 -53.32
CA PHE A 509 -6.57 9.27 -53.51
C PHE A 509 -6.58 7.74 -53.19
N ARG A 510 -5.45 7.08 -53.09
CA ARG A 510 -5.35 5.63 -52.75
C ARG A 510 -4.13 5.30 -51.88
N ALA A 511 -3.46 6.29 -51.34
CA ALA A 511 -2.34 6.10 -50.44
C ALA A 511 -2.69 6.68 -49.07
N GLY A 512 -2.64 5.89 -48.02
CA GLY A 512 -2.75 6.27 -46.62
C GLY A 512 -1.42 6.05 -45.95
N GLU A 513 -1.12 6.85 -44.95
CA GLU A 513 0.02 6.66 -44.07
C GLU A 513 -0.38 6.90 -42.60
N ALA A 514 0.24 6.15 -41.73
CA ALA A 514 0.21 6.39 -40.30
C ALA A 514 1.63 6.72 -39.85
N PRO A 515 1.92 7.97 -39.46
CA PRO A 515 3.29 8.38 -39.13
C PRO A 515 3.90 7.60 -37.97
N SER A 516 3.10 7.16 -37.02
CA SER A 516 3.52 6.37 -35.88
C SER A 516 2.34 5.58 -35.31
N ILE A 517 2.56 4.30 -35.00
CA ILE A 517 1.63 3.41 -34.30
C ILE A 517 2.40 2.77 -33.13
N PRO A 518 2.52 3.48 -32.01
CA PRO A 518 3.30 2.98 -30.90
C PRO A 518 2.55 1.85 -30.18
N LEU A 519 3.22 0.71 -30.04
CA LEU A 519 2.77 -0.45 -29.29
C LEU A 519 3.69 -0.65 -28.08
N LEU A 520 3.12 -1.09 -26.99
CA LEU A 520 3.85 -1.30 -25.74
C LEU A 520 3.61 -2.72 -25.22
N GLU A 521 4.68 -3.42 -24.91
CA GLU A 521 4.63 -4.76 -24.33
C GLU A 521 3.85 -4.78 -23.02
N ILE A 522 2.99 -5.78 -22.86
CA ILE A 522 2.29 -6.11 -21.61
C ILE A 522 3.12 -7.17 -20.90
N ARG A 523 3.40 -6.97 -19.62
CA ARG A 523 3.98 -8.00 -18.77
C ARG A 523 2.86 -8.84 -18.19
N GLU A 524 2.77 -10.07 -18.65
CA GLU A 524 1.83 -11.09 -18.13
C GLU A 524 2.52 -11.85 -16.98
N VAL A 525 1.79 -12.11 -15.90
CA VAL A 525 2.32 -12.75 -14.68
C VAL A 525 1.93 -14.22 -14.63
#